data_712a451c89a0100105a7078bcac695d2
#
_entry.id   712a451c89a0100105a7078bcac695d2
#
_cell.length_a   1.000
_cell.length_b   1.000
_cell.length_c   1.000
_cell.angle_alpha   90.00
_cell.angle_beta   90.00
_cell.angle_gamma   90.00
#
_symmetry.space_group_name_H-M   'P 1'
#
loop_
_entity.id
_entity.type
_entity.pdbx_description
1 polymer ?
#
loop_
_entity_poly.entity_id
_entity_poly.type
_entity_poly.pdbx_seq_one_letter_code
_entity_poly.pdbx_strand_id
1 'polypeptide(L)'
;MKLLLLFSLFSLTFWSFNSVEKTKSTVEFIEKADSTYPVPVVVLSNGKSTGLVGSGEMKAQKALFVTEQNSNNPAALKDICSITNFSVMVVRKSNKYDPVMYTNNGNIFDQTTIDLLNTVSSGDTVSFISINGRCTGDAADRTFNNLSFPIK
;
A
#
# COMPACT_ATOMS: atom_id res chain seq x y z
N MET A 1 -17.19 -17.03 96.75
CA MET A 1 -16.28 -16.91 95.65
C MET A 1 -17.10 -16.62 94.36
N LYS A 2 -16.99 -15.42 93.85
CA LYS A 2 -17.89 -14.87 92.81
C LYS A 2 -17.23 -15.02 91.47
N LEU A 3 -17.91 -15.72 90.57
CA LEU A 3 -17.53 -15.88 89.17
C LEU A 3 -18.17 -14.74 88.39
N LEU A 4 -17.34 -13.87 87.80
CA LEU A 4 -17.77 -12.77 86.93
C LEU A 4 -17.61 -13.22 85.48
N LEU A 5 -18.77 -13.41 84.90
CA LEU A 5 -18.86 -13.62 83.41
C LEU A 5 -18.83 -12.27 82.70
N LEU A 6 -17.78 -12.02 82.00
CA LEU A 6 -17.67 -10.89 81.10
C LEU A 6 -18.12 -11.31 79.67
N PHE A 7 -19.29 -10.81 79.30
CA PHE A 7 -19.79 -10.89 77.94
C PHE A 7 -19.05 -9.86 77.08
N SER A 8 -18.20 -10.36 76.26
CA SER A 8 -17.60 -9.53 75.18
C SER A 8 -18.55 -9.48 74.00
N LEU A 9 -19.10 -8.29 73.76
CA LEU A 9 -19.86 -7.99 72.54
C LEU A 9 -18.91 -7.94 71.38
N PHE A 10 -19.02 -8.93 70.51
CA PHE A 10 -18.37 -8.91 69.16
C PHE A 10 -19.24 -8.06 68.27
N SER A 11 -18.87 -6.80 68.06
CA SER A 11 -19.49 -5.96 67.02
C SER A 11 -19.00 -6.40 65.70
N LEU A 12 -19.85 -7.06 64.90
CA LEU A 12 -19.68 -7.33 63.53
C LEU A 12 -19.78 -6.02 62.71
N THR A 13 -18.66 -5.42 62.42
CA THR A 13 -18.61 -4.35 61.41
C THR A 13 -18.79 -4.99 60.06
N PHE A 14 -19.98 -4.82 59.51
CA PHE A 14 -20.24 -5.08 58.09
C PHE A 14 -19.39 -4.12 57.25
N TRP A 15 -18.34 -4.66 56.66
CA TRP A 15 -17.66 -3.99 55.59
C TRP A 15 -18.55 -4.09 54.35
N SER A 16 -19.24 -2.99 54.08
CA SER A 16 -19.87 -2.78 52.80
C SER A 16 -18.76 -2.77 51.72
N PHE A 17 -18.62 -3.87 51.01
CA PHE A 17 -17.92 -3.89 49.77
C PHE A 17 -18.72 -3.02 48.80
N ASN A 18 -18.32 -1.75 48.65
CA ASN A 18 -18.68 -1.00 47.47
C ASN A 18 -18.08 -1.72 46.28
N SER A 19 -18.92 -2.48 45.58
CA SER A 19 -18.62 -2.93 44.22
C SER A 19 -18.46 -1.67 43.36
N VAL A 20 -17.22 -1.29 43.15
CA VAL A 20 -16.89 -0.37 42.05
C VAL A 20 -17.37 -1.08 40.81
N GLU A 21 -18.54 -0.67 40.33
CA GLU A 21 -18.94 -0.96 38.96
C GLU A 21 -17.82 -0.46 38.05
N LYS A 22 -17.00 -1.41 37.60
CA LYS A 22 -16.08 -1.22 36.49
C LYS A 22 -16.96 -0.91 35.30
N THR A 23 -17.25 0.37 35.09
CA THR A 23 -17.79 0.87 33.84
C THR A 23 -16.79 0.44 32.80
N LYS A 24 -17.09 -0.69 32.18
CA LYS A 24 -16.39 -1.15 30.98
C LYS A 24 -16.73 -0.12 29.93
N SER A 25 -15.90 0.93 29.85
CA SER A 25 -15.85 1.80 28.69
C SER A 25 -15.48 0.88 27.53
N THR A 26 -16.50 0.28 26.94
CA THR A 26 -16.40 -0.30 25.63
C THR A 26 -16.15 0.91 24.73
N VAL A 27 -14.87 1.23 24.54
CA VAL A 27 -14.48 2.03 23.41
C VAL A 27 -14.86 1.15 22.22
N GLU A 28 -16.10 1.31 21.75
CA GLU A 28 -16.47 0.93 20.41
C GLU A 28 -15.50 1.70 19.52
N PHE A 29 -14.41 1.03 19.16
CA PHE A 29 -13.74 1.36 17.91
C PHE A 29 -14.80 1.16 16.84
N ILE A 30 -15.58 2.21 16.62
CA ILE A 30 -16.28 2.37 15.35
C ILE A 30 -15.14 2.47 14.36
N GLU A 31 -14.73 1.32 13.87
CA GLU A 31 -14.02 1.19 12.62
C GLU A 31 -15.02 1.68 11.56
N LYS A 32 -15.17 2.99 11.54
CA LYS A 32 -15.83 3.68 10.46
C LYS A 32 -14.86 3.53 9.30
N ALA A 33 -14.93 2.37 8.66
CA ALA A 33 -14.40 2.15 7.34
C ALA A 33 -15.22 3.05 6.38
N ASP A 34 -15.12 4.35 6.61
CA ASP A 34 -15.49 5.35 5.63
C ASP A 34 -14.33 5.43 4.65
N SER A 35 -14.20 4.37 3.84
CA SER A 35 -13.20 4.29 2.79
C SER A 35 -13.63 5.18 1.62
N THR A 36 -13.81 6.46 1.89
CA THR A 36 -13.88 7.50 0.87
C THR A 36 -12.49 7.90 0.36
N TYR A 37 -11.45 7.27 0.89
CA TYR A 37 -10.11 7.48 0.33
C TYR A 37 -9.96 6.63 -0.94
N PRO A 38 -9.63 7.28 -2.06
CA PRO A 38 -9.41 6.57 -3.31
C PRO A 38 -8.31 5.52 -3.13
N VAL A 39 -8.55 4.31 -3.65
CA VAL A 39 -7.52 3.25 -3.65
C VAL A 39 -6.47 3.64 -4.68
N PRO A 40 -5.23 3.96 -4.25
CA PRO A 40 -4.19 4.37 -5.16
C PRO A 40 -3.67 3.15 -5.95
N VAL A 41 -3.64 3.28 -7.26
CA VAL A 41 -3.05 2.29 -8.18
C VAL A 41 -2.06 2.96 -9.12
N VAL A 42 -1.04 2.21 -9.52
CA VAL A 42 -0.07 2.69 -10.50
C VAL A 42 -0.50 2.32 -11.90
N VAL A 43 -0.26 3.23 -12.83
CA VAL A 43 -0.57 3.08 -14.26
C VAL A 43 0.57 3.68 -15.12
N LEU A 44 0.62 3.29 -16.39
CA LEU A 44 1.42 3.99 -17.41
C LEU A 44 0.84 5.38 -17.68
N SER A 45 1.59 6.23 -18.37
CA SER A 45 1.15 7.58 -18.77
C SER A 45 -0.13 7.61 -19.62
N ASN A 46 -0.46 6.52 -20.30
CA ASN A 46 -1.70 6.34 -21.05
C ASN A 46 -2.86 5.76 -20.23
N GLY A 47 -2.70 5.61 -18.91
CA GLY A 47 -3.71 5.09 -17.98
C GLY A 47 -3.80 3.56 -17.94
N LYS A 48 -2.98 2.81 -18.68
CA LYS A 48 -3.00 1.34 -18.66
C LYS A 48 -2.30 0.80 -17.40
N SER A 49 -2.91 -0.18 -16.77
CA SER A 49 -2.32 -0.97 -15.67
C SER A 49 -2.07 -2.43 -16.06
N THR A 50 -2.68 -2.90 -17.13
CA THR A 50 -2.57 -4.29 -17.65
C THR A 50 -2.82 -4.34 -19.15
N GLY A 51 -2.64 -5.53 -19.73
CA GLY A 51 -3.03 -5.85 -21.08
C GLY A 51 -1.90 -5.75 -22.11
N LEU A 52 -2.24 -6.00 -23.37
CA LEU A 52 -1.31 -5.95 -24.47
C LEU A 52 -0.95 -4.50 -24.82
N VAL A 53 0.34 -4.24 -24.98
CA VAL A 53 0.87 -2.92 -25.36
C VAL A 53 1.72 -3.06 -26.62
N GLY A 54 1.56 -2.13 -27.57
CA GLY A 54 2.42 -2.09 -28.75
C GLY A 54 3.86 -1.71 -28.38
N SER A 55 4.86 -2.25 -29.09
CA SER A 55 6.26 -1.91 -28.82
C SER A 55 6.52 -0.40 -28.95
N GLY A 56 5.94 0.28 -29.93
CA GLY A 56 6.02 1.74 -30.06
C GLY A 56 5.34 2.49 -28.91
N GLU A 57 4.20 1.99 -28.45
CA GLU A 57 3.47 2.55 -27.32
C GLU A 57 4.28 2.41 -26.01
N MET A 58 4.95 1.26 -25.79
CA MET A 58 5.81 1.06 -24.63
C MET A 58 7.03 1.99 -24.67
N LYS A 59 7.68 2.14 -25.82
CA LYS A 59 8.83 3.05 -26.00
C LYS A 59 8.47 4.52 -25.79
N ALA A 60 7.22 4.89 -26.02
CA ALA A 60 6.72 6.24 -25.79
C ALA A 60 6.47 6.57 -24.32
N GLN A 61 6.42 5.57 -23.44
CA GLN A 61 6.23 5.80 -22.00
C GLN A 61 7.44 6.52 -21.40
N LYS A 62 7.20 7.48 -20.51
CA LYS A 62 8.25 8.29 -19.88
C LYS A 62 8.13 8.34 -18.35
N ALA A 63 7.02 7.85 -17.80
CA ALA A 63 6.74 7.90 -16.38
C ALA A 63 5.69 6.87 -15.97
N LEU A 64 5.68 6.55 -14.67
CA LEU A 64 4.54 5.93 -13.98
C LEU A 64 3.75 7.00 -13.24
N PHE A 65 2.45 6.81 -13.11
CA PHE A 65 1.57 7.71 -12.36
C PHE A 65 0.78 6.93 -11.32
N VAL A 66 0.45 7.61 -10.21
CA VAL A 66 -0.50 7.08 -9.24
C VAL A 66 -1.86 7.72 -9.53
N THR A 67 -2.85 6.88 -9.70
CA THR A 67 -4.23 7.29 -9.94
C THR A 67 -5.18 6.60 -8.96
N GLU A 68 -6.41 7.03 -8.94
CA GLU A 68 -7.49 6.32 -8.26
C GLU A 68 -7.92 5.10 -9.08
N GLN A 69 -8.21 4.00 -8.41
CA GLN A 69 -8.72 2.79 -9.07
C GLN A 69 -9.99 3.12 -9.87
N ASN A 70 -10.03 2.71 -11.13
CA ASN A 70 -11.09 3.00 -12.10
C ASN A 70 -11.20 4.48 -12.53
N SER A 71 -10.22 5.31 -12.23
CA SER A 71 -10.17 6.69 -12.75
C SER A 71 -9.79 6.70 -14.23
N ASN A 72 -10.44 7.59 -14.99
CA ASN A 72 -10.05 7.89 -16.37
C ASN A 72 -8.89 8.89 -16.47
N ASN A 73 -8.48 9.48 -15.34
CA ASN A 73 -7.36 10.40 -15.27
C ASN A 73 -6.12 9.69 -14.71
N PRO A 74 -5.09 9.37 -15.51
CA PRO A 74 -3.91 8.65 -15.05
C PRO A 74 -3.10 9.40 -13.99
N ALA A 75 -3.27 10.69 -13.86
CA ALA A 75 -2.56 11.53 -12.88
C ALA A 75 -3.48 12.06 -11.77
N ALA A 76 -4.60 11.40 -11.49
CA ALA A 76 -5.59 11.89 -10.51
C ALA A 76 -5.01 12.11 -9.10
N LEU A 77 -4.05 11.31 -8.69
CA LEU A 77 -3.43 11.38 -7.36
C LEU A 77 -1.99 11.94 -7.37
N LYS A 78 -1.55 12.59 -8.45
CA LYS A 78 -0.16 13.10 -8.60
C LYS A 78 0.27 14.07 -7.49
N ASP A 79 -0.68 14.84 -6.93
CA ASP A 79 -0.41 15.83 -5.88
C ASP A 79 -0.59 15.25 -4.47
N ILE A 80 -1.10 14.02 -4.38
CA ILE A 80 -1.37 13.31 -3.13
C ILE A 80 -0.39 12.17 -2.92
N CYS A 81 -0.02 11.46 -3.99
CA CYS A 81 0.87 10.31 -3.94
C CYS A 81 2.08 10.52 -4.86
N SER A 82 3.24 10.06 -4.41
CA SER A 82 4.48 10.07 -5.18
C SER A 82 5.09 8.68 -5.24
N ILE A 83 5.73 8.34 -6.36
CA ILE A 83 6.55 7.14 -6.50
C ILE A 83 7.99 7.52 -6.14
N THR A 84 8.61 6.78 -5.22
CA THR A 84 10.00 7.00 -4.81
C THR A 84 10.98 6.18 -5.63
N ASN A 85 10.63 4.93 -5.94
CA ASN A 85 11.42 4.07 -6.81
C ASN A 85 10.58 2.90 -7.34
N PHE A 86 11.10 2.23 -8.36
CA PHE A 86 10.58 0.98 -8.88
C PHE A 86 11.69 0.23 -9.64
N SER A 87 11.46 -1.05 -9.93
CA SER A 87 12.32 -1.80 -10.85
C SER A 87 11.58 -2.08 -12.16
N VAL A 88 12.24 -1.85 -13.28
CA VAL A 88 11.77 -2.28 -14.60
C VAL A 88 12.47 -3.58 -14.99
N MET A 89 11.70 -4.56 -15.44
CA MET A 89 12.19 -5.85 -15.88
C MET A 89 11.69 -6.15 -17.29
N VAL A 90 12.59 -6.55 -18.16
CA VAL A 90 12.26 -7.00 -19.52
C VAL A 90 12.64 -8.46 -19.67
N VAL A 91 11.63 -9.29 -19.95
CA VAL A 91 11.78 -10.70 -20.31
C VAL A 91 11.70 -10.81 -21.82
N ARG A 92 12.80 -11.22 -22.45
CA ARG A 92 12.88 -11.35 -23.92
C ARG A 92 12.19 -12.63 -24.38
N LYS A 93 11.46 -12.55 -25.48
CA LYS A 93 10.92 -13.74 -26.16
C LYS A 93 12.02 -14.76 -26.50
N SER A 94 13.18 -14.25 -26.97
CA SER A 94 14.33 -15.06 -27.37
C SER A 94 15.11 -15.67 -26.20
N ASN A 95 15.04 -15.05 -25.01
CA ASN A 95 15.77 -15.51 -23.81
C ASN A 95 14.95 -15.26 -22.54
N LYS A 96 14.03 -16.18 -22.25
CA LYS A 96 13.12 -16.09 -21.11
C LYS A 96 13.80 -16.33 -19.76
N TYR A 97 15.00 -16.89 -19.75
CA TYR A 97 15.71 -17.29 -18.52
C TYR A 97 16.71 -16.24 -18.05
N ASP A 98 16.89 -15.17 -18.81
CA ASP A 98 17.84 -14.10 -18.51
C ASP A 98 17.13 -12.73 -18.62
N PRO A 99 16.27 -12.38 -17.65
CA PRO A 99 15.60 -11.09 -17.64
C PRO A 99 16.60 -9.96 -17.39
N VAL A 100 16.46 -8.86 -18.09
CA VAL A 100 17.20 -7.62 -17.81
C VAL A 100 16.38 -6.78 -16.88
N MET A 101 17.01 -6.32 -15.77
CA MET A 101 16.33 -5.53 -14.75
C MET A 101 17.17 -4.31 -14.33
N TYR A 102 16.52 -3.16 -14.19
CA TYR A 102 17.08 -1.93 -13.64
C TYR A 102 16.18 -1.31 -12.60
N THR A 103 16.76 -0.58 -11.64
CA THR A 103 16.01 0.21 -10.67
C THR A 103 16.01 1.67 -11.10
N ASN A 104 14.82 2.26 -11.10
CA ASN A 104 14.56 3.66 -11.41
C ASN A 104 14.19 4.41 -10.13
N ASN A 105 14.72 5.61 -9.95
CA ASN A 105 14.38 6.49 -8.85
C ASN A 105 13.35 7.53 -9.29
N GLY A 106 12.31 7.70 -8.47
CA GLY A 106 11.17 8.56 -8.80
C GLY A 106 10.20 7.92 -9.80
N ASN A 107 9.26 8.70 -10.26
CA ASN A 107 8.22 8.25 -11.20
C ASN A 107 8.58 8.48 -12.67
N ILE A 108 9.52 9.41 -12.96
CA ILE A 108 9.99 9.70 -14.31
C ILE A 108 11.10 8.71 -14.67
N PHE A 109 11.04 8.14 -15.87
CA PHE A 109 12.02 7.16 -16.31
C PHE A 109 13.38 7.83 -16.53
N ASP A 110 14.41 7.28 -15.89
CA ASP A 110 15.79 7.63 -16.15
C ASP A 110 16.25 7.14 -17.54
N GLN A 111 17.43 7.59 -17.97
CA GLN A 111 17.94 7.24 -19.29
C GLN A 111 18.14 5.72 -19.46
N THR A 112 18.57 5.03 -18.40
CA THR A 112 18.78 3.57 -18.42
C THR A 112 17.47 2.82 -18.64
N THR A 113 16.40 3.23 -17.96
CA THR A 113 15.06 2.68 -18.17
C THR A 113 14.56 2.98 -19.57
N ILE A 114 14.74 4.21 -20.08
CA ILE A 114 14.37 4.60 -21.45
C ILE A 114 15.12 3.75 -22.47
N ASP A 115 16.42 3.59 -22.31
CA ASP A 115 17.26 2.80 -23.22
C ASP A 115 16.82 1.33 -23.23
N LEU A 116 16.53 0.75 -22.06
CA LEU A 116 15.99 -0.60 -21.95
C LEU A 116 14.66 -0.72 -22.69
N LEU A 117 13.71 0.20 -22.48
CA LEU A 117 12.41 0.18 -23.14
C LEU A 117 12.53 0.37 -24.67
N ASN A 118 13.52 1.13 -25.14
CA ASN A 118 13.77 1.30 -26.57
C ASN A 118 14.18 0.01 -27.28
N THR A 119 14.67 -0.98 -26.54
CA THR A 119 15.08 -2.27 -27.09
C THR A 119 13.95 -3.31 -27.17
N VAL A 120 12.76 -3.05 -26.60
CA VAL A 120 11.66 -4.04 -26.55
C VAL A 120 11.06 -4.29 -27.93
N SER A 121 10.68 -5.53 -28.17
CA SER A 121 10.12 -6.03 -29.42
C SER A 121 8.87 -6.88 -29.17
N SER A 122 8.11 -7.14 -30.23
CA SER A 122 6.93 -8.00 -30.14
C SER A 122 7.27 -9.39 -29.59
N GLY A 123 6.50 -9.81 -28.61
CA GLY A 123 6.67 -11.07 -27.87
C GLY A 123 7.51 -10.96 -26.60
N ASP A 124 8.16 -9.83 -26.34
CA ASP A 124 8.77 -9.55 -25.04
C ASP A 124 7.69 -9.26 -23.97
N THR A 125 8.08 -9.29 -22.72
CA THR A 125 7.24 -8.84 -21.59
C THR A 125 7.98 -7.77 -20.81
N VAL A 126 7.32 -6.64 -20.58
CA VAL A 126 7.82 -5.55 -19.72
C VAL A 126 7.04 -5.56 -18.43
N SER A 127 7.75 -5.58 -17.30
CA SER A 127 7.13 -5.49 -15.98
C SER A 127 7.76 -4.37 -15.17
N PHE A 128 6.91 -3.62 -14.45
CA PHE A 128 7.33 -2.67 -13.45
C PHE A 128 6.95 -3.26 -12.09
N ILE A 129 7.94 -3.51 -11.25
CA ILE A 129 7.81 -4.26 -10.01
C ILE A 129 8.45 -3.51 -8.85
N SER A 130 8.11 -3.91 -7.62
CA SER A 130 8.63 -3.27 -6.41
C SER A 130 8.42 -1.75 -6.45
N ILE A 131 7.24 -1.33 -6.89
CA ILE A 131 6.90 0.09 -7.00
C ILE A 131 6.61 0.62 -5.62
N ASN A 132 7.49 1.44 -5.09
CA ASN A 132 7.38 2.05 -3.78
C ASN A 132 7.08 3.52 -3.89
N GLY A 133 6.37 4.04 -2.90
CA GLY A 133 6.05 5.45 -2.85
C GLY A 133 5.28 5.80 -1.60
N ARG A 134 4.79 7.03 -1.55
CA ARG A 134 4.11 7.57 -0.37
C ARG A 134 2.94 8.43 -0.80
N CYS A 135 1.83 8.32 -0.08
CA CYS A 135 0.71 9.25 -0.18
C CYS A 135 0.66 10.16 1.05
N THR A 136 0.00 11.30 0.91
CA THR A 136 -0.21 12.23 2.04
C THR A 136 -0.91 11.50 3.19
N GLY A 137 -0.32 11.59 4.38
CA GLY A 137 -0.80 10.89 5.58
C GLY A 137 -0.15 9.53 5.83
N ASP A 138 0.62 8.98 4.91
CA ASP A 138 1.37 7.75 5.15
C ASP A 138 2.51 7.97 6.16
N ALA A 139 2.61 7.09 7.16
CA ALA A 139 3.72 7.13 8.13
C ALA A 139 5.04 6.60 7.53
N ALA A 140 4.96 5.72 6.52
CA ALA A 140 6.08 5.10 5.83
C ALA A 140 5.77 4.89 4.35
N ASP A 141 6.79 4.56 3.56
CA ASP A 141 6.58 4.18 2.17
C ASP A 141 5.71 2.92 2.08
N ARG A 142 4.84 2.89 1.09
CA ARG A 142 4.00 1.75 0.73
C ARG A 142 4.47 1.14 -0.58
N THR A 143 4.15 -0.12 -0.77
CA THR A 143 4.31 -0.78 -2.06
C THR A 143 3.00 -0.71 -2.83
N PHE A 144 3.06 -0.22 -4.06
CA PHE A 144 1.93 -0.19 -4.99
C PHE A 144 1.82 -1.51 -5.79
N ASN A 145 0.78 -1.59 -6.61
CA ASN A 145 0.58 -2.70 -7.52
C ASN A 145 1.71 -2.80 -8.57
N ASN A 146 2.10 -4.02 -8.89
CA ASN A 146 2.99 -4.29 -10.02
C ASN A 146 2.22 -4.15 -11.34
N LEU A 147 2.96 -3.81 -12.41
CA LEU A 147 2.44 -3.75 -13.78
C LEU A 147 3.16 -4.80 -14.63
N SER A 148 2.45 -5.43 -15.54
CA SER A 148 3.06 -6.37 -16.50
C SER A 148 2.35 -6.30 -17.86
N PHE A 149 3.13 -6.13 -18.91
CA PHE A 149 2.65 -5.87 -20.27
C PHE A 149 3.32 -6.80 -21.27
N PRO A 150 2.60 -7.80 -21.81
CA PRO A 150 3.04 -8.48 -23.02
C PRO A 150 3.08 -7.49 -24.19
N ILE A 151 4.15 -7.53 -24.99
CA ILE A 151 4.38 -6.61 -26.11
C ILE A 151 3.92 -7.25 -27.41
N LYS A 152 3.08 -6.54 -28.16
CA LYS A 152 2.61 -6.92 -29.51
C LYS A 152 3.28 -6.12 -30.62
#